data_5ae3835f7f347f8fc4c46a69a94dbbb1
#
_entry.id   5ae3835f7f347f8fc4c46a69a94dbbb1
#
_cell.length_a   1.000
_cell.length_b   1.000
_cell.length_c   1.000
_cell.angle_alpha   90.00
_cell.angle_beta   90.00
_cell.angle_gamma   90.00
#
_symmetry.space_group_name_H-M   'P 1'
#
loop_
_entity.id
_entity.type
_entity.pdbx_description
1 polymer ?
#
loop_
_entity_poly.entity_id
_entity_poly.type
_entity_poly.pdbx_seq_one_letter_code
_entity_poly.pdbx_strand_id
1 'polypeptide(L)'
;VLDRENGVFLSARRPRNAPGHGMEDVRAVVISGGQARDVEDARLSTVYDRDGRQRTAGLELWLPGEDYPRRASGSAQAGASVLLGGVRVDAAVFEWQMEGRTGAGAYELALREDDEGPAAA
;
A
#
# COMPACT_ATOMS: atom_id res chain seq x y z
N VAL A 1 -7.38 -5.55 6.03
CA VAL A 1 -8.59 -6.33 6.35
C VAL A 1 -9.62 -5.41 6.99
N LEU A 2 -10.81 -5.33 6.42
CA LEU A 2 -11.88 -4.51 6.99
C LEU A 2 -12.76 -5.32 7.94
N ASP A 3 -13.05 -6.56 7.58
CA ASP A 3 -13.72 -7.54 8.44
C ASP A 3 -13.50 -8.94 7.87
N ARG A 4 -14.21 -9.95 8.35
CA ARG A 4 -14.01 -11.33 7.88
C ARG A 4 -14.36 -11.55 6.42
N GLU A 5 -15.24 -10.75 5.86
CA GLU A 5 -15.75 -10.92 4.50
C GLU A 5 -15.33 -9.81 3.55
N ASN A 6 -14.76 -8.75 4.08
CA ASN A 6 -14.39 -7.58 3.28
C ASN A 6 -12.95 -7.16 3.55
N GLY A 7 -12.24 -6.86 2.50
CA GLY A 7 -10.87 -6.41 2.62
C GLY A 7 -10.25 -6.10 1.28
N VAL A 8 -9.02 -5.62 1.35
CA VAL A 8 -8.20 -5.36 0.17
C VAL A 8 -6.83 -5.95 0.42
N PHE A 9 -6.33 -6.66 -0.58
CA PHE A 9 -4.93 -7.05 -0.65
C PHE A 9 -4.29 -6.30 -1.82
N LEU A 10 -3.19 -5.62 -1.55
CA LEU A 10 -2.49 -4.86 -2.57
C LEU A 10 -1.00 -5.17 -2.49
N SER A 11 -0.39 -5.39 -3.66
CA SER A 11 1.05 -5.51 -3.81
C SER A 11 1.51 -4.54 -4.87
N ALA A 12 2.51 -3.75 -4.55
CA ALA A 12 3.11 -2.81 -5.49
C ALA A 12 4.60 -3.07 -5.60
N ARG A 13 5.10 -3.05 -6.82
CA ARG A 13 6.52 -3.22 -7.09
C ARG A 13 6.99 -2.07 -7.96
N ARG A 14 8.04 -1.40 -7.50
CA ARG A 14 8.68 -0.35 -8.29
C ARG A 14 9.95 -0.90 -8.90
N PRO A 15 10.09 -0.90 -10.25
CA PRO A 15 11.33 -1.31 -10.89
C PRO A 15 12.49 -0.42 -10.46
N ARG A 16 13.67 -1.02 -10.35
CA ARG A 16 14.88 -0.34 -9.88
C ARG A 16 15.20 0.93 -10.66
N ASN A 17 14.97 0.91 -11.96
CA ASN A 17 15.31 2.00 -12.85
C ASN A 17 14.12 2.87 -13.23
N ALA A 18 13.02 2.76 -12.51
CA ALA A 18 11.85 3.56 -12.79
C ALA A 18 12.09 5.03 -12.44
N PRO A 19 11.94 5.94 -13.39
CA PRO A 19 12.31 7.35 -13.18
C PRO A 19 11.16 8.20 -12.61
N GLY A 20 10.39 7.76 -11.66
CA GLY A 20 9.41 8.61 -11.05
C GLY A 20 8.13 7.95 -10.60
N HIS A 21 7.14 8.76 -10.27
CA HIS A 21 5.84 8.29 -9.79
C HIS A 21 5.04 7.68 -10.93
N GLY A 22 4.19 6.71 -10.59
CA GLY A 22 3.32 6.07 -11.56
C GLY A 22 3.97 4.91 -12.32
N MET A 23 5.20 4.58 -12.00
CA MET A 23 5.93 3.47 -12.62
C MET A 23 5.86 2.19 -11.80
N GLU A 24 5.09 2.18 -10.73
CA GLU A 24 4.87 0.99 -9.93
C GLU A 24 3.96 0.01 -10.68
N ASP A 25 4.33 -1.26 -10.65
CA ASP A 25 3.43 -2.34 -11.03
C ASP A 25 2.58 -2.67 -9.81
N VAL A 26 1.31 -2.31 -9.86
CA VAL A 26 0.39 -2.48 -8.73
C VAL A 26 -0.64 -3.55 -9.08
N ARG A 27 -0.80 -4.52 -8.18
CA ARG A 27 -1.83 -5.54 -8.28
C ARG A 27 -2.65 -5.53 -7.01
N ALA A 28 -3.95 -5.64 -7.17
CA ALA A 28 -4.85 -5.62 -6.03
C ALA A 28 -6.02 -6.56 -6.24
N VAL A 29 -6.52 -7.04 -5.11
CA VAL A 29 -7.73 -7.87 -5.05
C VAL A 29 -8.63 -7.25 -3.99
N VAL A 30 -9.90 -7.08 -4.33
CA VAL A 30 -10.93 -6.67 -3.38
C VAL A 30 -11.72 -7.90 -2.97
N ILE A 31 -11.86 -8.10 -1.67
CA ILE A 31 -12.70 -9.15 -1.10
C ILE A 31 -13.98 -8.49 -0.61
N SER A 32 -15.11 -8.94 -1.14
CA SER A 32 -16.41 -8.40 -0.82
C SER A 32 -17.40 -9.54 -0.66
N GLY A 33 -18.04 -9.64 0.50
CA GLY A 33 -18.95 -10.74 0.79
C GLY A 33 -18.30 -12.11 0.70
N GLY A 34 -17.01 -12.20 1.08
CA GLY A 34 -16.27 -13.46 1.01
C GLY A 34 -15.75 -13.83 -0.37
N GLN A 35 -16.01 -13.02 -1.40
CA GLN A 35 -15.57 -13.27 -2.76
C GLN A 35 -14.47 -12.32 -3.18
N ALA A 36 -13.43 -12.87 -3.82
CA ALA A 36 -12.30 -12.09 -4.31
C ALA A 36 -12.57 -11.64 -5.75
N ARG A 37 -12.30 -10.37 -6.02
CA ARG A 37 -12.41 -9.78 -7.37
C ARG A 37 -11.09 -9.11 -7.71
N ASP A 38 -10.56 -9.40 -8.87
CA ASP A 38 -9.38 -8.72 -9.36
C ASP A 38 -9.69 -7.27 -9.69
N VAL A 39 -8.77 -6.40 -9.32
CA VAL A 39 -8.85 -4.97 -9.61
C VAL A 39 -8.23 -4.72 -10.97
N GLU A 40 -8.91 -3.95 -11.80
CA GLU A 40 -8.43 -3.61 -13.14
C GLU A 40 -7.28 -2.62 -13.10
N ASP A 41 -7.36 -1.63 -12.21
CA ASP A 41 -6.32 -0.64 -11.99
C ASP A 41 -6.33 -0.22 -10.54
N ALA A 42 -5.17 0.09 -9.99
CA ALA A 42 -5.05 0.50 -8.60
C ALA A 42 -3.96 1.56 -8.45
N ARG A 43 -4.21 2.50 -7.56
CA ARG A 43 -3.24 3.53 -7.20
C ARG A 43 -3.06 3.58 -5.70
N LEU A 44 -1.82 3.63 -5.29
CA LEU A 44 -1.41 3.78 -3.90
C LEU A 44 -0.64 5.09 -3.77
N SER A 45 -1.09 5.95 -2.86
CA SER A 45 -0.39 7.19 -2.53
C SER A 45 -0.03 7.15 -1.05
N THR A 46 1.22 7.44 -0.72
CA THR A 46 1.70 7.42 0.65
C THR A 46 2.30 8.75 1.03
N VAL A 47 1.94 9.24 2.20
CA VAL A 47 2.60 10.37 2.84
C VAL A 47 3.53 9.81 3.93
N TYR A 48 4.78 10.22 3.89
CA TYR A 48 5.80 9.74 4.80
C TYR A 48 6.06 10.77 5.91
N ASP A 49 6.49 10.29 7.06
CA ASP A 49 6.93 11.16 8.15
C ASP A 49 8.39 11.62 7.93
N ARG A 50 8.96 12.30 8.92
CA ARG A 50 10.35 12.82 8.83
C ARG A 50 11.39 11.72 8.66
N ASP A 51 11.10 10.54 9.20
CA ASP A 51 12.02 9.41 9.16
C ASP A 51 11.83 8.56 7.90
N GLY A 52 10.94 8.96 7.01
CA GLY A 52 10.65 8.23 5.80
C GLY A 52 9.72 7.03 5.99
N ARG A 53 9.04 6.96 7.14
CA ARG A 53 8.08 5.89 7.43
C ARG A 53 6.69 6.29 6.98
N GLN A 54 5.87 5.29 6.68
CA GLN A 54 4.49 5.51 6.27
C GLN A 54 3.70 6.21 7.39
N ARG A 55 3.06 7.30 7.05
CA ARG A 55 2.22 8.05 7.96
C ARG A 55 0.75 7.90 7.61
N THR A 56 0.41 8.21 6.36
CA THR A 56 -0.95 8.01 5.83
C THR A 56 -0.85 7.41 4.44
N ALA A 57 -1.91 6.77 4.00
CA ALA A 57 -1.97 6.22 2.66
C ALA A 57 -3.37 6.34 2.09
N GLY A 58 -3.46 6.46 0.78
CA GLY A 58 -4.70 6.46 0.05
C GLY A 58 -4.67 5.40 -1.04
N LEU A 59 -5.79 4.74 -1.23
CA LEU A 59 -5.98 3.76 -2.29
C LEU A 59 -7.11 4.20 -3.20
N GLU A 60 -6.93 4.02 -4.50
CA GLU A 60 -8.00 4.10 -5.49
C GLU A 60 -7.99 2.80 -6.28
N LEU A 61 -9.14 2.13 -6.32
CA LEU A 61 -9.27 0.80 -6.89
C LEU A 61 -10.37 0.81 -7.94
N TRP A 62 -10.01 0.51 -9.18
CA TRP A 62 -10.97 0.42 -10.28
C TRP A 62 -11.31 -1.05 -10.54
N LEU A 63 -12.56 -1.40 -10.34
CA LEU A 63 -13.06 -2.74 -10.59
C LEU A 63 -13.77 -2.80 -11.95
N PRO A 64 -13.64 -3.92 -12.68
CA PRO A 64 -14.35 -4.09 -13.95
C PRO A 64 -15.85 -3.87 -13.79
N GLY A 65 -16.43 -3.10 -14.70
CA GLY A 65 -17.86 -2.82 -14.72
C GLY A 65 -18.33 -1.73 -13.76
N GLU A 66 -17.44 -1.13 -13.01
CA GLU A 66 -17.76 -0.01 -12.10
C GLU A 66 -17.30 1.32 -12.71
N ASP A 67 -18.16 2.34 -12.62
CA ASP A 67 -17.89 3.65 -13.22
C ASP A 67 -16.97 4.53 -12.40
N TYR A 68 -16.87 4.26 -11.09
CA TYR A 68 -16.09 5.06 -10.16
C TYR A 68 -15.13 4.19 -9.37
N PRO A 69 -13.94 4.72 -9.03
CA PRO A 69 -13.02 3.96 -8.20
C PRO A 69 -13.55 3.85 -6.78
N ARG A 70 -13.24 2.74 -6.14
CA ARG A 70 -13.41 2.60 -4.70
C ARG A 70 -12.21 3.21 -4.02
N ARG A 71 -12.44 3.95 -2.95
CA ARG A 71 -11.37 4.65 -2.25
C ARG A 71 -11.25 4.17 -0.82
N ALA A 72 -10.01 4.04 -0.39
CA ALA A 72 -9.69 3.75 0.99
C ALA A 72 -8.64 4.73 1.49
N SER A 73 -8.71 5.07 2.76
CA SER A 73 -7.71 5.90 3.40
C SER A 73 -7.26 5.24 4.69
N GLY A 74 -6.00 5.40 5.02
CA GLY A 74 -5.43 4.81 6.20
C GLY A 74 -4.42 5.69 6.89
N SER A 75 -4.24 5.46 8.19
CA SER A 75 -3.24 6.14 8.99
C SER A 75 -2.50 5.15 9.88
N ALA A 76 -1.20 5.39 10.03
CA ALA A 76 -0.34 4.54 10.83
C ALA A 76 -0.67 4.68 12.32
N GLN A 77 -0.82 3.56 12.99
CA GLN A 77 -1.05 3.48 14.42
C GLN A 77 0.22 3.09 15.18
N ALA A 78 1.03 2.26 14.56
CA ALA A 78 2.30 1.81 15.10
C ALA A 78 3.19 1.37 13.94
N GLY A 79 4.49 1.40 14.14
CA GLY A 79 5.42 0.97 13.11
C GLY A 79 6.78 0.59 13.68
N ALA A 80 7.52 -0.17 12.89
CA ALA A 80 8.88 -0.58 13.21
C ALA A 80 9.69 -0.70 11.93
N SER A 81 10.99 -0.50 12.04
CA SER A 81 11.91 -0.71 10.93
C SER A 81 12.91 -1.80 11.29
N VAL A 82 13.18 -2.68 10.33
CA VAL A 82 14.14 -3.78 10.48
C VAL A 82 15.05 -3.79 9.28
N LEU A 83 16.32 -4.02 9.52
CA LEU A 83 17.31 -4.21 8.47
C LEU A 83 17.63 -5.70 8.34
N LEU A 84 17.35 -6.26 7.17
CA LEU A 84 17.53 -7.67 6.88
C LEU A 84 18.39 -7.82 5.62
N GLY A 85 19.68 -8.13 5.79
CA GLY A 85 20.56 -8.43 4.67
C GLY A 85 20.61 -7.38 3.56
N GLY A 86 20.71 -6.10 3.90
CA GLY A 86 20.73 -5.02 2.92
C GLY A 86 19.35 -4.56 2.46
N VAL A 87 18.30 -5.10 3.04
CA VAL A 87 16.93 -4.67 2.79
C VAL A 87 16.36 -4.06 4.06
N ARG A 88 15.90 -2.82 3.97
CA ARG A 88 15.17 -2.18 5.06
C ARG A 88 13.69 -2.46 4.88
N VAL A 89 13.07 -2.99 5.90
CA VAL A 89 11.62 -3.19 5.93
C VAL A 89 11.02 -2.24 6.95
N ASP A 90 10.18 -1.36 6.46
CA ASP A 90 9.36 -0.48 7.30
C ASP A 90 7.97 -1.08 7.36
N ALA A 91 7.60 -1.61 8.53
CA ALA A 91 6.31 -2.23 8.74
C ALA A 91 5.45 -1.32 9.61
N ALA A 92 4.20 -1.16 9.23
CA ALA A 92 3.26 -0.35 10.00
C ALA A 92 1.93 -1.07 10.09
N VAL A 93 1.25 -0.87 11.21
CA VAL A 93 -0.14 -1.25 11.38
C VAL A 93 -0.97 -0.01 11.11
N PHE A 94 -1.89 -0.12 10.17
CA PHE A 94 -2.74 0.98 9.76
C PHE A 94 -4.18 0.73 10.20
N GLU A 95 -4.86 1.81 10.55
CA GLU A 95 -6.30 1.84 10.59
C GLU A 95 -6.79 2.34 9.23
N TRP A 96 -7.66 1.56 8.61
CA TRP A 96 -8.17 1.85 7.26
C TRP A 96 -9.66 2.15 7.31
N GLN A 97 -10.08 3.06 6.46
CA GLN A 97 -11.49 3.37 6.24
C GLN A 97 -11.80 3.20 4.76
N MET A 98 -12.87 2.47 4.49
CA MET A 98 -13.35 2.22 3.13
C MET A 98 -14.87 2.01 3.16
N GLU A 99 -15.59 2.78 2.36
CA GLU A 99 -17.05 2.62 2.19
C GLU A 99 -17.81 2.62 3.53
N GLY A 100 -17.42 3.51 4.43
CA GLY A 100 -18.07 3.61 5.75
C GLY A 100 -17.64 2.54 6.74
N ARG A 101 -16.69 1.69 6.40
CA ARG A 101 -16.16 0.65 7.27
C ARG A 101 -14.78 1.01 7.76
N THR A 102 -14.49 0.64 8.99
CA THR A 102 -13.17 0.80 9.59
C THR A 102 -12.57 -0.56 9.86
N GLY A 103 -11.30 -0.73 9.55
CA GLY A 103 -10.60 -1.97 9.79
C GLY A 103 -9.12 -1.75 10.00
N ALA A 104 -8.41 -2.81 10.34
CA ALA A 104 -6.97 -2.79 10.54
C ALA A 104 -6.27 -3.59 9.46
N GLY A 105 -5.09 -3.14 9.08
CA GLY A 105 -4.28 -3.85 8.11
C GLY A 105 -2.83 -3.43 8.16
N ALA A 106 -1.95 -4.33 7.75
CA ALA A 106 -0.53 -4.06 7.70
C ALA A 106 -0.15 -3.37 6.39
N TYR A 107 0.80 -2.47 6.48
CA TYR A 107 1.47 -1.88 5.34
C TYR A 107 2.98 -2.07 5.52
N GLU A 108 3.57 -2.87 4.67
CA GLU A 108 5.00 -3.13 4.69
C GLU A 108 5.66 -2.55 3.44
N LEU A 109 6.77 -1.87 3.66
CA LEU A 109 7.56 -1.28 2.59
C LEU A 109 8.98 -1.83 2.68
N ALA A 110 9.40 -2.56 1.66
CA ALA A 110 10.74 -3.13 1.59
C ALA A 110 11.59 -2.33 0.59
N LEU A 111 12.73 -1.82 1.06
CA LEU A 111 13.64 -1.01 0.27
C LEU A 111 15.04 -1.59 0.33
N ARG A 112 15.67 -1.72 -0.81
CA ARG A 112 17.08 -2.10 -0.86
C ARG A 112 17.93 -0.89 -0.53
N GLU A 113 18.92 -1.08 0.31
CA GLU A 113 19.83 0.01 0.68
C GLU A 113 20.64 0.53 -0.50
N ASP A 114 21.03 -0.35 -1.41
CA ASP A 114 21.76 0.03 -2.60
C ASP A 114 20.93 0.86 -3.58
N ASP A 115 19.61 0.76 -3.51
CA ASP A 115 18.70 1.61 -4.27
C ASP A 115 18.61 3.02 -3.68
N GLU A 116 18.83 3.16 -2.38
CA GLU A 116 18.81 4.44 -1.69
C GLU A 116 20.17 5.17 -1.78
N GLY A 117 21.27 4.42 -1.73
CA GLY A 117 22.60 4.97 -1.67
C GLY A 117 22.94 5.97 -2.76
N PRO A 118 22.74 5.64 -4.04
CA PRO A 118 23.02 6.59 -5.12
C PRO A 118 22.15 7.84 -5.08
N ALA A 119 20.93 7.71 -4.67
CA ALA A 119 20.02 8.85 -4.56
C ALA A 119 20.40 9.78 -3.42
N ALA A 120 21.00 9.26 -2.38
CA ALA A 120 21.46 10.04 -1.22
C ALA A 120 22.80 10.73 -1.50
N ALA A 121 23.53 10.25 -2.46
CA ALA A 121 24.78 10.85 -2.89
C ALA A 121 24.53 11.99 -3.88
#